data_e47653e3e531a90eea445e26a410141d
#
_entry.id   e47653e3e531a90eea445e26a410141d
#
_cell.length_a   1.000
_cell.length_b   1.000
_cell.length_c   1.000
_cell.angle_alpha   90.00
_cell.angle_beta   90.00
_cell.angle_gamma   90.00
#
_symmetry.space_group_name_H-M   'P 1'
#
loop_
_entity.id
_entity.type
_entity.pdbx_description
1 polymer ?
#
loop_
_entity_poly.entity_id
_entity_poly.type
_entity_poly.pdbx_seq_one_letter_code
_entity_poly.pdbx_strand_id
1 'polypeptide(L)'
;MELILIRHLKTPGNEKRQYVGSTDEELSEQEALNFKQKYKIDSYPQVQQVIVSPMKRCIQTAELIYPKNQITQEVLLKECDFGIFEGKTYEELKDRAEYQAWLDSGGTIAFPEGEEQKEFRSRCVRGILRQVDRLCEENVVSAAFVVHGGTIMAVLEQLAEEQKDFYHWQVENGGGYRMLVDEEEWKSGVHRFYEIQKLGGAIE
;
A
#
# COMPACT_ATOMS: atom_id res chain seq x y z
N MET A 1 19.14 5.20 3.12
CA MET A 1 18.42 3.91 3.02
C MET A 1 17.46 3.94 1.83
N GLU A 2 17.38 2.85 1.06
CA GLU A 2 16.38 2.72 -0.03
C GLU A 2 15.10 2.06 0.48
N LEU A 3 13.94 2.63 0.15
CA LEU A 3 12.63 2.06 0.44
C LEU A 3 11.82 1.83 -0.83
N ILE A 4 11.02 0.78 -0.80
CA ILE A 4 10.13 0.41 -1.90
C ILE A 4 8.74 0.18 -1.32
N LEU A 5 7.73 0.92 -1.80
CA LEU A 5 6.32 0.67 -1.50
C LEU A 5 5.70 -0.06 -2.69
N ILE A 6 5.10 -1.22 -2.46
CA ILE A 6 4.47 -2.05 -3.49
C ILE A 6 3.00 -2.28 -3.12
N ARG A 7 2.10 -1.99 -4.04
CA ARG A 7 0.70 -2.39 -3.90
C ARG A 7 0.58 -3.89 -4.18
N HIS A 8 -0.15 -4.63 -3.34
CA HIS A 8 -0.41 -6.04 -3.56
C HIS A 8 -0.96 -6.33 -4.98
N LEU A 9 -0.77 -7.53 -5.46
CA LEU A 9 -1.34 -8.05 -6.71
C LEU A 9 -2.86 -8.17 -6.62
N LYS A 10 -3.54 -8.41 -7.74
CA LYS A 10 -5.01 -8.42 -7.79
C LYS A 10 -5.62 -9.56 -7.00
N THR A 11 -6.72 -9.24 -6.32
CA THR A 11 -7.66 -10.18 -5.72
C THR A 11 -8.89 -10.35 -6.62
N PRO A 12 -9.75 -11.35 -6.39
CA PRO A 12 -11.02 -11.48 -7.12
C PRO A 12 -11.91 -10.24 -7.03
N GLY A 13 -11.91 -9.56 -5.86
CA GLY A 13 -12.63 -8.30 -5.69
C GLY A 13 -12.05 -7.16 -6.52
N ASN A 14 -10.72 -7.06 -6.64
CA ASN A 14 -10.08 -6.07 -7.52
C ASN A 14 -10.43 -6.30 -9.01
N GLU A 15 -10.47 -7.54 -9.46
CA GLU A 15 -10.88 -7.88 -10.83
C GLU A 15 -12.31 -7.44 -11.12
N LYS A 16 -13.19 -7.55 -10.12
CA LYS A 16 -14.60 -7.10 -10.18
C LYS A 16 -14.76 -5.60 -9.91
N ARG A 17 -13.70 -4.86 -9.64
CA ARG A 17 -13.72 -3.43 -9.26
C ARG A 17 -14.56 -3.16 -8.00
N GLN A 18 -14.49 -4.07 -7.04
CA GLN A 18 -15.13 -3.93 -5.73
C GLN A 18 -14.24 -3.13 -4.77
N TYR A 19 -14.85 -2.49 -3.79
CA TYR A 19 -14.14 -1.98 -2.62
C TYR A 19 -13.66 -3.15 -1.78
N VAL A 20 -12.34 -3.30 -1.62
CA VAL A 20 -11.70 -4.40 -0.87
C VAL A 20 -10.75 -3.78 0.14
N GLY A 21 -11.22 -3.54 1.33
CA GLY A 21 -10.48 -2.94 2.43
C GLY A 21 -10.20 -3.94 3.54
N SER A 22 -11.07 -3.98 4.56
CA SER A 22 -10.98 -4.90 5.69
C SER A 22 -11.24 -6.36 5.32
N THR A 23 -11.91 -6.62 4.20
CA THR A 23 -12.11 -7.97 3.65
C THR A 23 -10.77 -8.63 3.32
N ASP A 24 -10.48 -9.77 3.95
CA ASP A 24 -9.19 -10.46 3.84
C ASP A 24 -9.20 -11.53 2.73
N GLU A 25 -9.21 -11.06 1.48
CA GLU A 25 -9.13 -11.92 0.30
C GLU A 25 -7.70 -12.40 0.03
N GLU A 26 -7.60 -13.59 -0.54
CA GLU A 26 -6.39 -14.11 -1.17
C GLU A 26 -6.20 -13.49 -2.57
N LEU A 27 -5.01 -13.65 -3.14
CA LEU A 27 -4.77 -13.29 -4.53
C LEU A 27 -5.67 -14.11 -5.46
N SER A 28 -6.05 -13.53 -6.60
CA SER A 28 -6.70 -14.31 -7.65
C SER A 28 -5.73 -15.38 -8.16
N GLU A 29 -6.22 -16.60 -8.37
CA GLU A 29 -5.41 -17.71 -8.87
C GLU A 29 -4.77 -17.36 -10.22
N GLN A 30 -5.53 -16.71 -11.09
CA GLN A 30 -5.05 -16.29 -12.40
C GLN A 30 -3.94 -15.25 -12.30
N GLU A 31 -4.05 -14.29 -11.36
CA GLU A 31 -3.02 -13.28 -11.14
C GLU A 31 -1.73 -13.91 -10.61
N ALA A 32 -1.82 -14.84 -9.65
CA ALA A 32 -0.67 -15.55 -9.13
C ALA A 32 0.04 -16.40 -10.21
N LEU A 33 -0.72 -17.04 -11.11
CA LEU A 33 -0.18 -17.78 -12.24
C LEU A 33 0.47 -16.84 -13.28
N ASN A 34 -0.21 -15.76 -13.64
CA ASN A 34 0.30 -14.74 -14.56
C ASN A 34 1.60 -14.13 -14.05
N PHE A 35 1.65 -13.82 -12.75
CA PHE A 35 2.86 -13.29 -12.13
C PHE A 35 4.04 -14.24 -12.32
N LYS A 36 3.90 -15.53 -11.98
CA LYS A 36 4.95 -16.54 -12.12
C LYS A 36 5.43 -16.73 -13.56
N GLN A 37 4.55 -16.50 -14.54
CA GLN A 37 4.89 -16.65 -15.97
C GLN A 37 5.53 -15.39 -16.57
N LYS A 38 5.05 -14.20 -16.19
CA LYS A 38 5.47 -12.91 -16.79
C LYS A 38 6.67 -12.29 -16.09
N TYR A 39 6.78 -12.46 -14.79
CA TYR A 39 7.80 -11.78 -14.00
C TYR A 39 9.00 -12.69 -13.79
N LYS A 40 10.16 -12.20 -14.23
CA LYS A 40 11.44 -12.72 -13.76
C LYS A 40 11.62 -12.24 -12.31
N ILE A 41 12.32 -13.04 -11.49
CA ILE A 41 12.65 -12.73 -10.09
C ILE A 41 13.28 -11.32 -9.93
N ASP A 42 13.87 -10.78 -10.99
CA ASP A 42 14.56 -9.49 -11.00
C ASP A 42 13.68 -8.29 -11.43
N SER A 43 12.36 -8.47 -11.56
CA SER A 43 11.44 -7.37 -11.95
C SER A 43 11.26 -6.34 -10.83
N TYR A 44 11.58 -6.70 -9.59
CA TYR A 44 11.56 -5.81 -8.42
C TYR A 44 12.96 -5.70 -7.82
N PRO A 45 13.36 -4.53 -7.30
CA PRO A 45 14.64 -4.37 -6.63
C PRO A 45 14.82 -5.37 -5.50
N GLN A 46 16.02 -5.95 -5.36
CA GLN A 46 16.34 -6.83 -4.24
C GLN A 46 16.52 -6.00 -2.97
N VAL A 47 16.01 -6.49 -1.86
CA VAL A 47 16.03 -5.79 -0.57
C VAL A 47 16.51 -6.70 0.55
N GLN A 48 16.98 -6.08 1.64
CA GLN A 48 17.41 -6.81 2.84
C GLN A 48 16.22 -7.23 3.71
N GLN A 49 15.20 -6.38 3.82
CA GLN A 49 14.04 -6.59 4.69
C GLN A 49 12.74 -6.46 3.89
N VAL A 50 11.74 -7.27 4.24
CA VAL A 50 10.40 -7.21 3.67
C VAL A 50 9.37 -7.06 4.78
N ILE A 51 8.64 -5.94 4.75
CA ILE A 51 7.57 -5.61 5.68
C ILE A 51 6.23 -5.69 4.93
N VAL A 52 5.22 -6.26 5.53
CA VAL A 52 3.93 -6.44 4.87
C VAL A 52 2.75 -6.03 5.76
N SER A 53 1.68 -5.57 5.13
CA SER A 53 0.36 -5.61 5.77
C SER A 53 0.01 -7.06 6.13
N PRO A 54 -0.63 -7.33 7.29
CA PRO A 54 -0.97 -8.70 7.68
C PRO A 54 -2.09 -9.33 6.84
N MET A 55 -2.64 -8.60 5.85
CA MET A 55 -3.67 -9.12 4.95
C MET A 55 -3.08 -10.18 4.00
N LYS A 56 -3.81 -11.27 3.76
CA LYS A 56 -3.38 -12.41 2.92
C LYS A 56 -2.82 -11.99 1.57
N ARG A 57 -3.50 -11.08 0.86
CA ARG A 57 -3.08 -10.56 -0.44
C ARG A 57 -1.69 -9.91 -0.42
N CYS A 58 -1.33 -9.24 0.68
CA CYS A 58 0.00 -8.62 0.82
C CYS A 58 1.07 -9.66 1.14
N ILE A 59 0.77 -10.62 2.03
CA ILE A 59 1.67 -11.72 2.37
C ILE A 59 1.97 -12.55 1.12
N GLN A 60 0.94 -13.01 0.41
CA GLN A 60 1.09 -13.80 -0.81
C GLN A 60 1.83 -13.05 -1.93
N THR A 61 1.59 -11.73 -2.06
CA THR A 61 2.35 -10.90 -3.00
C THR A 61 3.82 -10.86 -2.63
N ALA A 62 4.14 -10.66 -1.34
CA ALA A 62 5.52 -10.63 -0.88
C ALA A 62 6.23 -11.98 -1.08
N GLU A 63 5.57 -13.10 -0.81
CA GLU A 63 6.09 -14.45 -1.05
C GLU A 63 6.40 -14.70 -2.54
N LEU A 64 5.62 -14.13 -3.45
CA LEU A 64 5.86 -14.23 -4.89
C LEU A 64 7.04 -13.35 -5.34
N ILE A 65 7.15 -12.11 -4.84
CA ILE A 65 8.19 -11.16 -5.24
C ILE A 65 9.53 -11.47 -4.54
N TYR A 66 9.49 -11.80 -3.25
CA TYR A 66 10.64 -11.97 -2.38
C TYR A 66 10.68 -13.35 -1.70
N PRO A 67 10.70 -14.45 -2.45
CA PRO A 67 10.55 -15.82 -1.91
C PRO A 67 11.67 -16.26 -0.97
N LYS A 68 12.76 -15.51 -0.90
CA LYS A 68 13.92 -15.82 -0.04
C LYS A 68 14.02 -14.95 1.21
N ASN A 69 13.19 -13.91 1.29
CA ASN A 69 13.22 -12.96 2.41
C ASN A 69 12.29 -13.42 3.54
N GLN A 70 12.73 -13.20 4.76
CA GLN A 70 11.83 -13.28 5.91
C GLN A 70 10.89 -12.08 5.90
N ILE A 71 9.60 -12.34 6.15
CA ILE A 71 8.54 -11.34 6.12
C ILE A 71 8.23 -10.90 7.56
N THR A 72 8.22 -9.58 7.78
CA THR A 72 7.76 -8.94 9.02
C THR A 72 6.39 -8.33 8.79
N GLN A 73 5.41 -8.63 9.63
CA GLN A 73 4.06 -8.06 9.52
C GLN A 73 3.93 -6.77 10.35
N GLU A 74 3.27 -5.75 9.77
CA GLU A 74 2.95 -4.49 10.42
C GLU A 74 1.43 -4.24 10.39
N VAL A 75 0.79 -4.36 11.55
CA VAL A 75 -0.67 -4.30 11.68
C VAL A 75 -1.26 -2.94 11.31
N LEU A 76 -0.51 -1.85 11.52
CA LEU A 76 -0.95 -0.50 11.19
C LEU A 76 -1.03 -0.24 9.68
N LEU A 77 -0.47 -1.13 8.85
CA LEU A 77 -0.47 -1.02 7.39
C LEU A 77 -1.64 -1.76 6.71
N LYS A 78 -2.66 -2.18 7.45
CA LYS A 78 -3.91 -2.70 6.86
C LYS A 78 -4.58 -1.65 5.98
N GLU A 79 -5.34 -2.09 4.96
CA GLU A 79 -6.17 -1.18 4.15
C GLU A 79 -7.28 -0.55 4.99
N CYS A 80 -7.86 0.53 4.48
CA CYS A 80 -9.00 1.19 5.08
C CYS A 80 -10.20 0.24 5.18
N ASP A 81 -10.92 0.30 6.28
CA ASP A 81 -12.22 -0.37 6.40
C ASP A 81 -13.27 0.46 5.67
N PHE A 82 -13.78 -0.05 4.57
CA PHE A 82 -14.80 0.62 3.76
C PHE A 82 -16.23 0.42 4.27
N GLY A 83 -16.43 -0.24 5.41
CA GLY A 83 -17.71 -0.42 6.06
C GLY A 83 -18.77 -1.03 5.12
N ILE A 84 -19.93 -0.39 5.00
CA ILE A 84 -21.01 -0.93 4.15
C ILE A 84 -20.69 -0.94 2.65
N PHE A 85 -19.57 -0.33 2.21
CA PHE A 85 -19.13 -0.36 0.80
C PHE A 85 -18.28 -1.62 0.49
N GLU A 86 -17.81 -2.34 1.50
CA GLU A 86 -17.02 -3.58 1.30
C GLU A 86 -17.73 -4.56 0.37
N GLY A 87 -16.95 -5.12 -0.57
CA GLY A 87 -17.42 -6.11 -1.54
C GLY A 87 -18.37 -5.59 -2.62
N LYS A 88 -18.65 -4.28 -2.66
CA LYS A 88 -19.54 -3.68 -3.65
C LYS A 88 -18.76 -2.91 -4.71
N THR A 89 -19.34 -2.85 -5.91
CA THR A 89 -18.86 -2.06 -7.04
C THR A 89 -19.44 -0.64 -7.02
N TYR A 90 -18.86 0.27 -7.82
CA TYR A 90 -19.44 1.58 -8.06
C TYR A 90 -20.90 1.49 -8.56
N GLU A 91 -21.20 0.55 -9.47
CA GLU A 91 -22.55 0.38 -10.03
C GLU A 91 -23.59 -0.01 -8.98
N GLU A 92 -23.19 -0.79 -7.96
CA GLU A 92 -24.06 -1.18 -6.86
C GLU A 92 -24.23 -0.09 -5.79
N LEU A 93 -23.33 0.89 -5.77
CA LEU A 93 -23.31 1.95 -4.76
C LEU A 93 -23.82 3.29 -5.27
N LYS A 94 -23.68 3.57 -6.57
CA LYS A 94 -23.87 4.91 -7.15
C LYS A 94 -25.22 5.58 -6.82
N ASP A 95 -26.30 4.80 -6.63
CA ASP A 95 -27.65 5.31 -6.33
C ASP A 95 -27.96 5.33 -4.82
N ARG A 96 -26.99 4.98 -3.96
CA ARG A 96 -27.17 5.01 -2.50
C ARG A 96 -26.90 6.40 -1.96
N ALA A 97 -27.74 6.90 -1.07
CA ALA A 97 -27.60 8.22 -0.47
C ALA A 97 -26.28 8.38 0.30
N GLU A 98 -25.87 7.33 1.03
CA GLU A 98 -24.62 7.32 1.80
C GLU A 98 -23.39 7.41 0.89
N TYR A 99 -23.45 6.76 -0.27
CA TYR A 99 -22.35 6.80 -1.25
C TYR A 99 -22.27 8.15 -1.95
N GLN A 100 -23.41 8.74 -2.31
CA GLN A 100 -23.47 10.09 -2.87
C GLN A 100 -22.94 11.12 -1.88
N ALA A 101 -23.33 11.06 -0.61
CA ALA A 101 -22.82 11.94 0.43
C ALA A 101 -21.29 11.81 0.59
N TRP A 102 -20.74 10.58 0.49
CA TRP A 102 -19.31 10.35 0.53
C TRP A 102 -18.60 10.96 -0.68
N LEU A 103 -19.14 10.79 -1.89
CA LEU A 103 -18.60 11.42 -3.11
C LEU A 103 -18.65 12.95 -3.04
N ASP A 104 -19.77 13.53 -2.61
CA ASP A 104 -19.96 14.99 -2.48
C ASP A 104 -18.99 15.61 -1.48
N SER A 105 -18.57 14.83 -0.48
CA SER A 105 -17.53 15.26 0.47
C SER A 105 -16.10 15.22 -0.11
N GLY A 106 -15.93 14.73 -1.34
CA GLY A 106 -14.60 14.44 -1.89
C GLY A 106 -13.88 13.29 -1.18
N GLY A 107 -14.63 12.36 -0.56
CA GLY A 107 -14.08 11.22 0.18
C GLY A 107 -13.47 11.60 1.54
N THR A 108 -13.88 12.73 2.12
CA THR A 108 -13.31 13.22 3.39
C THR A 108 -14.07 12.75 4.64
N ILE A 109 -15.35 12.40 4.50
CA ILE A 109 -16.13 11.83 5.61
C ILE A 109 -15.81 10.35 5.81
N ALA A 110 -16.10 9.84 7.01
CA ALA A 110 -15.94 8.42 7.32
C ALA A 110 -16.78 7.54 6.38
N PHE A 111 -16.29 6.35 6.10
CA PHE A 111 -17.14 5.32 5.48
C PHE A 111 -18.23 4.91 6.48
N PRO A 112 -19.50 4.83 6.05
CA PRO A 112 -20.56 4.37 6.95
C PRO A 112 -20.24 2.98 7.51
N GLU A 113 -20.26 2.83 8.83
CA GLU A 113 -19.85 1.62 9.55
C GLU A 113 -18.39 1.18 9.31
N GLY A 114 -17.55 2.09 8.79
CA GLY A 114 -16.16 1.83 8.47
C GLY A 114 -15.21 2.78 9.18
N GLU A 115 -14.00 2.89 8.66
CA GLU A 115 -12.92 3.67 9.25
C GLU A 115 -13.01 5.15 8.85
N GLU A 116 -12.66 6.04 9.76
CA GLU A 116 -12.51 7.46 9.46
C GLU A 116 -11.22 7.70 8.65
N GLN A 117 -11.32 8.50 7.58
CA GLN A 117 -10.21 8.76 6.65
C GLN A 117 -8.96 9.29 7.37
N LYS A 118 -9.15 10.21 8.32
CA LYS A 118 -8.05 10.78 9.10
C LYS A 118 -7.34 9.73 9.96
N GLU A 119 -8.10 8.86 10.59
CA GLU A 119 -7.54 7.77 11.43
C GLU A 119 -6.78 6.76 10.58
N PHE A 120 -7.34 6.37 9.43
CA PHE A 120 -6.68 5.52 8.44
C PHE A 120 -5.32 6.08 8.04
N ARG A 121 -5.30 7.33 7.54
CA ARG A 121 -4.06 7.98 7.08
C ARG A 121 -3.03 8.08 8.21
N SER A 122 -3.47 8.51 9.40
CA SER A 122 -2.60 8.65 10.56
C SER A 122 -1.98 7.33 11.00
N ARG A 123 -2.76 6.22 11.04
CA ARG A 123 -2.20 4.92 11.43
C ARG A 123 -1.23 4.35 10.39
N CYS A 124 -1.50 4.54 9.09
CA CYS A 124 -0.58 4.12 8.03
C CYS A 124 0.78 4.82 8.17
N VAL A 125 0.77 6.14 8.37
CA VAL A 125 2.00 6.92 8.59
C VAL A 125 2.73 6.44 9.85
N ARG A 126 2.04 6.27 10.99
CA ARG A 126 2.65 5.72 12.21
C ARG A 126 3.28 4.34 11.98
N GLY A 127 2.65 3.48 11.19
CA GLY A 127 3.17 2.16 10.84
C GLY A 127 4.49 2.26 10.07
N ILE A 128 4.55 3.14 9.08
CA ILE A 128 5.78 3.39 8.32
C ILE A 128 6.87 3.99 9.22
N LEU A 129 6.58 5.05 9.97
CA LEU A 129 7.56 5.68 10.86
C LEU A 129 8.17 4.65 11.81
N ARG A 130 7.34 3.85 12.50
CA ARG A 130 7.80 2.80 13.41
C ARG A 130 8.74 1.79 12.75
N GLN A 131 8.42 1.37 11.53
CA GLN A 131 9.25 0.40 10.82
C GLN A 131 10.53 1.03 10.30
N VAL A 132 10.50 2.25 9.79
CA VAL A 132 11.70 2.94 9.31
C VAL A 132 12.66 3.26 10.47
N ASP A 133 12.13 3.65 11.64
CA ASP A 133 12.94 3.83 12.87
C ASP A 133 13.69 2.54 13.21
N ARG A 134 12.99 1.39 13.24
CA ARG A 134 13.60 0.07 13.47
C ARG A 134 14.66 -0.26 12.42
N LEU A 135 14.39 -0.02 11.14
CA LEU A 135 15.33 -0.28 10.05
C LEU A 135 16.60 0.56 10.18
N CYS A 136 16.47 1.84 10.61
CA CYS A 136 17.62 2.71 10.90
C CYS A 136 18.44 2.21 12.09
N GLU A 137 17.80 1.73 13.16
CA GLU A 137 18.46 1.15 14.34
C GLU A 137 19.22 -0.14 13.98
N GLU A 138 18.65 -0.96 13.09
CA GLU A 138 19.25 -2.21 12.59
C GLU A 138 20.30 -1.99 11.49
N ASN A 139 20.56 -0.75 11.05
CA ASN A 139 21.45 -0.38 9.94
C ASN A 139 21.09 -1.09 8.62
N VAL A 140 19.80 -1.24 8.35
CA VAL A 140 19.27 -1.80 7.10
C VAL A 140 19.41 -0.76 5.99
N VAL A 141 19.98 -1.13 4.85
CA VAL A 141 20.20 -0.19 3.74
C VAL A 141 19.10 -0.24 2.68
N SER A 142 18.25 -1.29 2.67
CA SER A 142 17.12 -1.42 1.74
C SER A 142 15.98 -2.24 2.30
N ALA A 143 14.73 -1.77 2.11
CA ALA A 143 13.54 -2.49 2.54
C ALA A 143 12.36 -2.31 1.57
N ALA A 144 11.51 -3.34 1.45
CA ALA A 144 10.26 -3.27 0.71
C ALA A 144 9.07 -3.38 1.68
N PHE A 145 8.05 -2.59 1.41
CA PHE A 145 6.76 -2.64 2.06
C PHE A 145 5.71 -3.10 1.05
N VAL A 146 5.13 -4.28 1.27
CA VAL A 146 4.04 -4.77 0.44
C VAL A 146 2.72 -4.47 1.15
N VAL A 147 2.00 -3.53 0.60
CA VAL A 147 0.86 -2.87 1.24
C VAL A 147 -0.30 -2.64 0.26
N HIS A 148 -1.13 -1.65 0.50
CA HIS A 148 -2.35 -1.36 -0.27
C HIS A 148 -2.28 0.00 -0.96
N GLY A 149 -3.20 0.23 -1.91
CA GLY A 149 -3.27 1.50 -2.62
C GLY A 149 -3.52 2.68 -1.71
N GLY A 150 -4.50 2.56 -0.81
CA GLY A 150 -4.80 3.61 0.17
C GLY A 150 -3.63 3.88 1.12
N THR A 151 -2.93 2.83 1.57
CA THR A 151 -1.74 2.96 2.41
C THR A 151 -0.63 3.75 1.71
N ILE A 152 -0.33 3.44 0.44
CA ILE A 152 0.70 4.16 -0.35
C ILE A 152 0.32 5.63 -0.49
N MET A 153 -0.93 5.91 -0.88
CA MET A 153 -1.43 7.27 -1.04
C MET A 153 -1.32 8.06 0.27
N ALA A 154 -1.73 7.48 1.41
CA ALA A 154 -1.69 8.13 2.72
C ALA A 154 -0.28 8.48 3.18
N VAL A 155 0.65 7.56 2.95
CA VAL A 155 2.06 7.71 3.35
C VAL A 155 2.77 8.74 2.50
N LEU A 156 2.62 8.70 1.18
CA LEU A 156 3.30 9.61 0.27
C LEU A 156 2.70 11.02 0.30
N GLU A 157 1.38 11.17 0.50
CA GLU A 157 0.77 12.48 0.74
C GLU A 157 1.45 13.23 1.90
N GLN A 158 1.85 12.52 2.95
CA GLN A 158 2.39 13.14 4.16
C GLN A 158 3.91 13.20 4.22
N LEU A 159 4.60 12.17 3.71
CA LEU A 159 6.05 12.03 3.88
C LEU A 159 6.87 12.33 2.62
N ALA A 160 6.26 12.51 1.45
CA ALA A 160 6.99 12.90 0.26
C ALA A 160 7.59 14.30 0.39
N GLU A 161 8.84 14.51 -0.08
CA GLU A 161 9.45 15.82 -0.15
C GLU A 161 8.60 16.79 -0.99
N GLU A 162 8.14 16.34 -2.15
CA GLU A 162 7.22 17.07 -3.00
C GLU A 162 5.77 16.84 -2.57
N GLN A 163 5.15 17.86 -2.01
CA GLN A 163 3.76 17.80 -1.55
C GLN A 163 2.79 17.67 -2.73
N LYS A 164 2.05 16.58 -2.76
CA LYS A 164 0.99 16.28 -3.75
C LYS A 164 -0.24 15.77 -3.03
N ASP A 165 -1.40 15.94 -3.69
CA ASP A 165 -2.67 15.43 -3.17
C ASP A 165 -2.69 13.91 -3.08
N PHE A 166 -3.48 13.38 -2.16
CA PHE A 166 -3.64 11.95 -1.89
C PHE A 166 -3.74 11.09 -3.16
N TYR A 167 -4.67 11.41 -4.07
CA TYR A 167 -4.90 10.61 -5.28
C TYR A 167 -3.80 10.72 -6.34
N HIS A 168 -2.88 11.69 -6.22
CA HIS A 168 -1.70 11.76 -7.09
C HIS A 168 -0.84 10.50 -6.98
N TRP A 169 -0.79 9.90 -5.81
CA TRP A 169 0.04 8.73 -5.50
C TRP A 169 -0.61 7.39 -5.81
N GLN A 170 -1.70 7.40 -6.59
CA GLN A 170 -2.37 6.17 -6.98
C GLN A 170 -1.49 5.30 -7.89
N VAL A 171 -1.48 3.98 -7.62
CA VAL A 171 -0.76 2.98 -8.42
C VAL A 171 -1.65 1.77 -8.71
N GLU A 172 -1.36 1.10 -9.82
CA GLU A 172 -1.99 -0.18 -10.17
C GLU A 172 -1.51 -1.31 -9.23
N ASN A 173 -2.26 -2.41 -9.19
CA ASN A 173 -1.84 -3.62 -8.47
C ASN A 173 -0.48 -4.12 -8.99
N GLY A 174 0.43 -4.46 -8.08
CA GLY A 174 1.82 -4.80 -8.41
C GLY A 174 2.73 -3.61 -8.70
N GLY A 175 2.18 -2.42 -8.92
CA GLY A 175 2.95 -1.18 -9.04
C GLY A 175 3.34 -0.60 -7.68
N GLY A 176 4.13 0.48 -7.70
CA GLY A 176 4.58 1.09 -6.47
C GLY A 176 5.53 2.25 -6.70
N TYR A 177 6.30 2.57 -5.67
CA TYR A 177 7.30 3.62 -5.68
C TYR A 177 8.59 3.17 -5.01
N ARG A 178 9.70 3.62 -5.57
CA ARG A 178 11.05 3.56 -4.98
C ARG A 178 11.40 4.95 -4.47
N MET A 179 12.07 5.04 -3.32
CA MET A 179 12.43 6.30 -2.69
C MET A 179 13.66 6.14 -1.80
N LEU A 180 14.23 7.27 -1.42
CA LEU A 180 15.34 7.33 -0.48
C LEU A 180 14.92 7.96 0.84
N VAL A 181 15.53 7.48 1.92
CA VAL A 181 15.50 8.08 3.26
C VAL A 181 16.90 8.53 3.60
N ASP A 182 17.05 9.81 3.94
CA ASP A 182 18.25 10.30 4.61
C ASP A 182 18.18 9.91 6.09
N GLU A 183 19.07 9.01 6.51
CA GLU A 183 19.04 8.44 7.86
C GLU A 183 19.47 9.44 8.95
N GLU A 184 20.31 10.42 8.61
CA GLU A 184 20.73 11.44 9.57
C GLU A 184 19.58 12.41 9.82
N GLU A 185 18.93 12.87 8.77
CA GLU A 185 17.73 13.71 8.89
C GLU A 185 16.61 12.96 9.60
N TRP A 186 16.37 11.70 9.24
CA TRP A 186 15.34 10.88 9.88
C TRP A 186 15.55 10.77 11.38
N LYS A 187 16.77 10.44 11.84
CA LYS A 187 17.17 10.37 13.25
C LYS A 187 17.08 11.74 13.95
N SER A 188 17.18 12.84 13.22
CA SER A 188 16.98 14.21 13.76
C SER A 188 15.52 14.61 13.88
N GLY A 189 14.57 13.77 13.42
CA GLY A 189 13.13 14.01 13.45
C GLY A 189 12.56 14.62 12.17
N VAL A 190 13.35 14.71 11.09
CA VAL A 190 12.89 15.12 9.76
C VAL A 190 12.50 13.88 8.96
N HIS A 191 11.23 13.51 9.02
CA HIS A 191 10.73 12.30 8.37
C HIS A 191 10.25 12.63 6.95
N ARG A 192 11.11 12.41 5.95
CA ARG A 192 10.82 12.66 4.53
C ARG A 192 11.36 11.58 3.62
N PHE A 193 10.67 11.41 2.48
CA PHE A 193 11.08 10.56 1.37
C PHE A 193 11.53 11.42 0.20
N TYR A 194 12.70 11.08 -0.33
CA TYR A 194 13.39 11.78 -1.40
C TYR A 194 13.47 10.92 -2.67
N GLU A 195 13.71 11.55 -3.80
CA GLU A 195 13.95 10.87 -5.08
C GLU A 195 12.86 9.84 -5.44
N ILE A 196 11.59 10.19 -5.22
CA ILE A 196 10.47 9.29 -5.41
C ILE A 196 10.30 8.99 -6.91
N GLN A 197 10.44 7.71 -7.27
CA GLN A 197 10.29 7.22 -8.63
C GLN A 197 9.23 6.14 -8.68
N LYS A 198 8.31 6.23 -9.65
CA LYS A 198 7.32 5.18 -9.87
C LYS A 198 8.01 3.91 -10.35
N LEU A 199 7.75 2.78 -9.69
CA LEU A 199 8.13 1.49 -10.23
C LEU A 199 7.32 1.23 -11.49
N GLY A 200 7.98 0.77 -12.55
CA GLY A 200 7.26 0.31 -13.72
C GLY A 200 6.27 -0.75 -13.29
N GLY A 201 4.98 -0.43 -13.40
CA GLY A 201 3.94 -1.44 -13.30
C GLY A 201 4.21 -2.52 -14.35
N ALA A 202 3.59 -3.69 -14.18
CA ALA A 202 3.69 -4.78 -15.14
C ALA A 202 3.85 -4.25 -16.56
N ILE A 203 4.97 -4.59 -17.21
CA ILE A 203 5.21 -4.22 -18.60
C ILE A 203 4.03 -4.78 -19.40
N GLU A 204 3.27 -3.89 -20.04
CA GLU A 204 2.14 -4.23 -20.91
C GLU A 204 2.51 -5.25 -21.98
#